data_8b8d89f67287306488de234f6b867483
#
_entry.id   8b8d89f67287306488de234f6b867483
#
_cell.length_a   1.000
_cell.length_b   1.000
_cell.length_c   1.000
_cell.angle_alpha   90.00
_cell.angle_beta   90.00
_cell.angle_gamma   90.00
#
_symmetry.space_group_name_H-M   'P 1'
#
loop_
_entity.id
_entity.type
_entity.pdbx_description
1 polymer ?
#
loop_
_entity_poly.entity_id
_entity_poly.type
_entity_poly.pdbx_seq_one_letter_code
_entity_poly.pdbx_strand_id
1 'polypeptide(L)'
;YEMVPVGEPDEETGEYTEFEERDVTPNDVSRIAAQNAKNVISSIVREAGRQSIYEEFSDRVGDLVTGTVLQGTPEFTIIKIREGVEAELPHYDLKRNPNERNERPRNEHYRHNQRLKLLIVDVRDPNAETPKARGEHTRPSIVVSRTHPDLIRRLFEIEVPEIYDGLVEIKSIAREPGERSKIAVASREPNLDPVGACVGPKGSRVRMVVEGLRNERVDVI
;
A
#
# COMPACT_ATOMS: atom_id res chain seq x y z
N TYR A 1 -35.42 -21.08 -21.85
CA TYR A 1 -36.27 -22.27 -21.94
C TYR A 1 -37.05 -22.19 -23.23
N GLU A 2 -37.16 -23.28 -23.92
CA GLU A 2 -37.97 -23.41 -25.16
C GLU A 2 -39.03 -24.49 -24.93
N MET A 3 -40.25 -24.19 -25.35
CA MET A 3 -41.35 -25.18 -25.30
C MET A 3 -41.17 -26.14 -26.45
N VAL A 4 -40.73 -27.34 -26.15
CA VAL A 4 -40.52 -28.39 -27.16
C VAL A 4 -41.74 -29.30 -27.14
N PRO A 5 -42.34 -29.55 -28.31
CA PRO A 5 -43.49 -30.48 -28.41
C PRO A 5 -43.06 -31.91 -28.03
N VAL A 6 -43.84 -32.55 -27.18
CA VAL A 6 -43.59 -33.91 -26.68
C VAL A 6 -44.79 -34.79 -27.06
N GLY A 7 -44.47 -35.99 -27.51
CA GLY A 7 -45.50 -36.93 -27.92
C GLY A 7 -45.71 -37.00 -29.43
N GLU A 8 -46.73 -37.79 -29.86
CA GLU A 8 -47.09 -37.88 -31.25
C GLU A 8 -48.17 -36.83 -31.63
N PRO A 9 -48.07 -36.20 -32.82
CA PRO A 9 -49.05 -35.22 -33.23
C PRO A 9 -50.41 -35.89 -33.36
N ASP A 10 -51.49 -35.13 -33.10
CA ASP A 10 -52.86 -35.58 -33.28
C ASP A 10 -53.09 -36.03 -34.74
N GLU A 11 -53.62 -37.22 -34.91
CA GLU A 11 -53.78 -37.82 -36.23
C GLU A 11 -54.76 -37.07 -37.19
N GLU A 12 -55.65 -36.21 -36.62
CA GLU A 12 -56.65 -35.48 -37.44
C GLU A 12 -56.17 -34.02 -37.71
N THR A 13 -55.45 -33.40 -36.79
CA THR A 13 -55.05 -31.95 -36.88
C THR A 13 -53.61 -31.77 -37.20
N GLY A 14 -52.74 -32.76 -36.93
CA GLY A 14 -51.26 -32.63 -37.06
C GLY A 14 -50.62 -31.74 -36.05
N GLU A 15 -51.35 -31.27 -35.04
CA GLU A 15 -50.84 -30.37 -34.00
C GLU A 15 -50.40 -31.16 -32.75
N TYR A 16 -49.38 -30.65 -32.06
CA TYR A 16 -48.88 -31.18 -30.74
C TYR A 16 -49.74 -30.61 -29.63
N THR A 17 -50.24 -31.44 -28.75
CA THR A 17 -51.04 -31.03 -27.59
C THR A 17 -50.26 -30.94 -26.31
N GLU A 18 -49.11 -31.58 -26.25
CA GLU A 18 -48.25 -31.56 -25.08
C GLU A 18 -46.91 -30.88 -25.41
N PHE A 19 -46.49 -29.95 -24.51
CA PHE A 19 -45.20 -29.23 -24.60
C PHE A 19 -44.47 -29.36 -23.29
N GLU A 20 -43.19 -29.63 -23.35
CA GLU A 20 -42.31 -29.68 -22.20
C GLU A 20 -41.33 -28.50 -22.26
N GLU A 21 -41.14 -27.83 -21.14
CA GLU A 21 -40.17 -26.77 -21.01
C GLU A 21 -38.75 -27.36 -20.93
N ARG A 22 -37.96 -27.11 -21.94
CA ARG A 22 -36.60 -27.64 -22.04
C ARG A 22 -35.58 -26.52 -21.95
N ASP A 23 -34.57 -26.73 -21.13
CA ASP A 23 -33.42 -25.84 -21.11
C ASP A 23 -32.54 -26.10 -22.35
N VAL A 24 -32.62 -25.19 -23.31
CA VAL A 24 -31.84 -25.22 -24.55
C VAL A 24 -30.57 -24.38 -24.47
N THR A 25 -30.18 -23.95 -23.26
CA THR A 25 -28.96 -23.16 -23.05
C THR A 25 -27.74 -23.96 -23.51
N PRO A 26 -26.99 -23.51 -24.52
CA PRO A 26 -25.79 -24.20 -24.95
C PRO A 26 -24.79 -24.32 -23.81
N ASN A 27 -24.08 -25.41 -23.68
CA ASN A 27 -23.06 -25.63 -22.64
C ASN A 27 -21.98 -24.53 -22.62
N ASP A 28 -21.68 -23.95 -23.77
CA ASP A 28 -20.71 -22.85 -23.88
C ASP A 28 -21.20 -21.56 -23.21
N VAL A 29 -22.52 -21.26 -23.33
CA VAL A 29 -23.14 -20.10 -22.65
C VAL A 29 -23.13 -20.31 -21.14
N SER A 30 -23.40 -21.51 -20.67
CA SER A 30 -23.32 -21.88 -19.25
C SER A 30 -21.90 -21.68 -18.69
N ARG A 31 -20.88 -22.09 -19.44
CA ARG A 31 -19.47 -21.87 -19.03
C ARG A 31 -19.12 -20.39 -19.00
N ILE A 32 -19.54 -19.60 -19.97
CA ILE A 32 -19.32 -18.14 -20.01
C ILE A 32 -20.03 -17.45 -18.83
N ALA A 33 -21.30 -17.84 -18.58
CA ALA A 33 -22.07 -17.32 -17.47
C ALA A 33 -21.39 -17.64 -16.10
N ALA A 34 -20.93 -18.87 -15.91
CA ALA A 34 -20.21 -19.27 -14.70
C ALA A 34 -18.89 -18.51 -14.53
N GLN A 35 -18.13 -18.30 -15.61
CA GLN A 35 -16.90 -17.51 -15.58
C GLN A 35 -17.17 -16.04 -15.27
N ASN A 36 -18.21 -15.46 -15.85
CA ASN A 36 -18.62 -14.08 -15.55
C ASN A 36 -19.08 -13.93 -14.10
N ALA A 37 -19.89 -14.87 -13.59
CA ALA A 37 -20.31 -14.88 -12.19
C ALA A 37 -19.09 -14.93 -11.25
N LYS A 38 -18.13 -15.81 -11.52
CA LYS A 38 -16.87 -15.89 -10.76
C LYS A 38 -16.09 -14.57 -10.81
N ASN A 39 -15.99 -13.94 -11.97
CA ASN A 39 -15.29 -12.66 -12.13
C ASN A 39 -15.99 -11.54 -11.35
N VAL A 40 -17.32 -11.46 -11.40
CA VAL A 40 -18.13 -10.48 -10.66
C VAL A 40 -17.97 -10.68 -9.15
N ILE A 41 -18.13 -11.91 -8.65
CA ILE A 41 -17.94 -12.22 -7.23
C ILE A 41 -16.52 -11.85 -6.78
N SER A 42 -15.49 -12.21 -7.55
CA SER A 42 -14.11 -11.87 -7.24
C SER A 42 -13.86 -10.35 -7.25
N SER A 43 -14.57 -9.60 -8.08
CA SER A 43 -14.50 -8.13 -8.09
C SER A 43 -15.12 -7.52 -6.84
N ILE A 44 -16.32 -7.98 -6.47
CA ILE A 44 -17.04 -7.52 -5.27
C ILE A 44 -16.22 -7.81 -4.00
N VAL A 45 -15.67 -9.02 -3.86
CA VAL A 45 -14.83 -9.39 -2.71
C VAL A 45 -13.58 -8.52 -2.63
N ARG A 46 -12.93 -8.23 -3.76
CA ARG A 46 -11.76 -7.34 -3.79
C ARG A 46 -12.11 -5.89 -3.45
N GLU A 47 -13.26 -5.41 -3.90
CA GLU A 47 -13.72 -4.06 -3.60
C GLU A 47 -14.07 -3.89 -2.11
N ALA A 48 -14.80 -4.85 -1.52
CA ALA A 48 -15.05 -4.88 -0.09
C ALA A 48 -13.76 -4.95 0.73
N GLY A 49 -12.77 -5.73 0.29
CA GLY A 49 -11.45 -5.80 0.94
C GLY A 49 -10.71 -4.46 0.88
N ARG A 50 -10.78 -3.71 -0.22
CA ARG A 50 -10.19 -2.37 -0.33
C ARG A 50 -10.86 -1.37 0.58
N GLN A 51 -12.19 -1.42 0.67
CA GLN A 51 -12.96 -0.56 1.55
C GLN A 51 -12.54 -0.77 3.01
N SER A 52 -12.43 -2.02 3.45
CA SER A 52 -11.97 -2.36 4.80
C SER A 52 -10.54 -1.87 5.08
N ILE A 53 -9.63 -2.00 4.11
CA ILE A 53 -8.26 -1.49 4.22
C ILE A 53 -8.26 0.04 4.32
N TYR A 54 -9.08 0.73 3.52
CA TYR A 54 -9.18 2.17 3.57
C TYR A 54 -9.69 2.65 4.94
N GLU A 55 -10.74 2.06 5.48
CA GLU A 55 -11.30 2.40 6.79
C GLU A 55 -10.29 2.19 7.93
N GLU A 56 -9.47 1.14 7.85
CA GLU A 56 -8.46 0.84 8.89
C GLU A 56 -7.22 1.74 8.80
N PHE A 57 -6.80 2.12 7.59
CA PHE A 57 -5.50 2.77 7.37
C PHE A 57 -5.59 4.25 7.01
N SER A 58 -6.76 4.80 6.69
CA SER A 58 -6.93 6.22 6.32
C SER A 58 -6.40 7.18 7.39
N ASP A 59 -6.67 6.89 8.66
CA ASP A 59 -6.23 7.70 9.80
C ASP A 59 -4.76 7.45 10.19
N ARG A 60 -4.11 6.48 9.54
CA ARG A 60 -2.71 6.09 9.81
C ARG A 60 -1.71 6.65 8.82
N VAL A 61 -2.14 7.59 7.98
CA VAL A 61 -1.22 8.35 7.13
C VAL A 61 -0.23 9.12 7.99
N GLY A 62 1.07 8.95 7.72
CA GLY A 62 2.14 9.47 8.57
C GLY A 62 2.67 8.50 9.62
N ASP A 63 2.08 7.30 9.75
CA ASP A 63 2.58 6.29 10.67
C ASP A 63 3.76 5.51 10.09
N LEU A 64 4.65 5.09 10.99
CA LEU A 64 5.73 4.15 10.68
C LEU A 64 5.19 2.71 10.73
N VAL A 65 5.43 1.97 9.65
CA VAL A 65 5.09 0.53 9.58
C VAL A 65 6.32 -0.29 9.21
N THR A 66 6.31 -1.54 9.64
CA THR A 66 7.31 -2.51 9.20
C THR A 66 6.66 -3.47 8.21
N GLY A 67 7.25 -3.56 7.02
CA GLY A 67 6.77 -4.45 5.98
C GLY A 67 7.84 -5.37 5.44
N THR A 68 7.43 -6.42 4.75
CA THR A 68 8.30 -7.39 4.09
C THR A 68 8.18 -7.26 2.58
N VAL A 69 9.31 -7.17 1.90
CA VAL A 69 9.36 -7.10 0.43
C VAL A 69 8.89 -8.42 -0.17
N LEU A 70 7.87 -8.36 -1.04
CA LEU A 70 7.38 -9.53 -1.77
C LEU A 70 7.96 -9.55 -3.19
N GLN A 71 7.54 -8.62 -4.02
CA GLN A 71 7.86 -8.58 -5.44
C GLN A 71 8.16 -7.15 -5.89
N GLY A 72 9.12 -6.98 -6.79
CA GLY A 72 9.43 -5.72 -7.43
C GLY A 72 9.05 -5.71 -8.89
N THR A 73 8.45 -4.62 -9.35
CA THR A 73 8.28 -4.24 -10.75
C THR A 73 9.22 -3.06 -11.06
N PRO A 74 9.41 -2.66 -12.33
CA PRO A 74 10.19 -1.46 -12.64
C PRO A 74 9.64 -0.17 -12.02
N GLU A 75 8.32 -0.11 -11.75
CA GLU A 75 7.62 1.08 -11.27
C GLU A 75 7.49 1.12 -9.75
N PHE A 76 7.30 -0.01 -9.10
CA PHE A 76 7.07 -0.11 -7.66
C PHE A 76 7.47 -1.46 -7.09
N THR A 77 7.61 -1.51 -5.78
CA THR A 77 7.81 -2.75 -5.01
C THR A 77 6.57 -3.03 -4.16
N ILE A 78 6.10 -4.28 -4.16
CA ILE A 78 5.01 -4.73 -3.29
C ILE A 78 5.59 -5.09 -1.93
N ILE A 79 5.01 -4.51 -0.90
CA ILE A 79 5.38 -4.68 0.50
C ILE A 79 4.21 -5.33 1.24
N LYS A 80 4.45 -6.47 1.87
CA LYS A 80 3.49 -7.09 2.79
C LYS A 80 3.61 -6.43 4.16
N ILE A 81 2.56 -5.76 4.62
CA ILE A 81 2.49 -5.17 5.96
C ILE A 81 2.05 -6.23 6.97
N ARG A 82 0.98 -6.94 6.65
CA ARG A 82 0.49 -8.12 7.38
C ARG A 82 -0.20 -9.10 6.43
N GLU A 83 -0.71 -10.22 6.96
CA GLU A 83 -1.44 -11.17 6.13
C GLU A 83 -2.66 -10.51 5.49
N GLY A 84 -2.78 -10.66 4.18
CA GLY A 84 -3.86 -10.07 3.38
C GLY A 84 -3.78 -8.55 3.16
N VAL A 85 -2.75 -7.85 3.67
CA VAL A 85 -2.58 -6.40 3.49
C VAL A 85 -1.22 -6.11 2.85
N GLU A 86 -1.29 -5.57 1.64
CA GLU A 86 -0.14 -5.18 0.85
C GLU A 86 -0.10 -3.66 0.64
N ALA A 87 1.10 -3.13 0.50
CA ALA A 87 1.36 -1.73 0.20
C ALA A 87 2.25 -1.60 -1.04
N GLU A 88 2.09 -0.50 -1.73
CA GLU A 88 2.93 -0.09 -2.85
C GLU A 88 4.05 0.84 -2.35
N LEU A 89 5.29 0.46 -2.64
CA LEU A 89 6.45 1.33 -2.49
C LEU A 89 6.86 1.83 -3.89
N PRO A 90 6.44 3.03 -4.31
CA PRO A 90 6.75 3.56 -5.61
C PRO A 90 8.25 3.80 -5.78
N HIS A 91 8.75 3.56 -6.97
CA HIS A 91 10.12 3.95 -7.33
C HIS A 91 10.19 5.44 -7.76
N TYR A 92 9.02 6.07 -7.94
CA TYR A 92 8.85 7.47 -8.32
C TYR A 92 7.86 8.14 -7.38
N ASP A 93 8.12 9.38 -7.00
CA ASP A 93 7.14 10.21 -6.28
C ASP A 93 6.23 10.90 -7.31
N LEU A 94 5.07 10.30 -7.55
CA LEU A 94 4.08 10.80 -8.50
C LEU A 94 3.48 12.18 -8.12
N LYS A 95 3.59 12.59 -6.84
CA LYS A 95 3.01 13.85 -6.34
C LYS A 95 3.96 15.03 -6.43
N ARG A 96 5.27 14.81 -6.55
CA ARG A 96 6.27 15.89 -6.40
C ARG A 96 6.75 16.52 -7.71
N ASN A 97 6.67 15.94 -8.78
CA ASN A 97 6.89 16.48 -10.12
C ASN A 97 7.01 15.30 -11.11
N PRO A 98 6.18 15.19 -12.14
CA PRO A 98 6.30 14.09 -13.10
C PRO A 98 7.63 14.05 -13.83
N ASN A 99 8.43 15.15 -13.77
CA ASN A 99 9.74 15.26 -14.38
C ASN A 99 10.92 15.02 -13.41
N GLU A 100 10.67 14.99 -12.09
CA GLU A 100 11.66 14.64 -11.09
C GLU A 100 11.51 13.16 -10.75
N ARG A 101 12.38 12.34 -11.28
CA ARG A 101 12.55 10.96 -10.85
C ARG A 101 13.04 10.98 -9.41
N ASN A 102 12.15 10.79 -8.44
CA ASN A 102 12.56 10.44 -7.09
C ASN A 102 13.09 9.02 -7.14
N GLU A 103 14.36 8.94 -7.42
CA GLU A 103 15.09 7.69 -7.41
C GLU A 103 14.96 7.06 -6.03
N ARG A 104 14.85 5.72 -5.98
CA ARG A 104 15.13 4.93 -4.78
C ARG A 104 16.32 5.56 -4.07
N PRO A 105 16.37 5.54 -2.72
CA PRO A 105 17.59 5.89 -2.04
C PRO A 105 18.76 5.15 -2.70
N ARG A 106 19.82 5.84 -3.10
CA ARG A 106 20.91 5.31 -3.95
C ARG A 106 21.57 4.07 -3.38
N ASN A 107 21.56 3.94 -2.06
CA ASN A 107 22.14 2.80 -1.34
C ASN A 107 21.16 1.65 -1.09
N GLU A 108 19.88 1.77 -1.51
CA GLU A 108 18.87 0.77 -1.20
C GLU A 108 18.55 -0.14 -2.39
N HIS A 109 18.80 -1.43 -2.16
CA HIS A 109 18.34 -2.52 -3.02
C HIS A 109 17.41 -3.42 -2.22
N TYR A 110 16.21 -3.66 -2.74
CA TYR A 110 15.19 -4.45 -2.05
C TYR A 110 15.24 -5.90 -2.52
N ARG A 111 15.48 -6.82 -1.58
CA ARG A 111 15.48 -8.26 -1.83
C ARG A 111 14.19 -8.88 -1.34
N HIS A 112 13.74 -9.94 -2.00
CA HIS A 112 12.60 -10.72 -1.53
C HIS A 112 12.77 -11.14 -0.05
N ASN A 113 11.68 -11.13 0.71
CA ASN A 113 11.63 -11.38 2.16
C ASN A 113 12.42 -10.41 3.05
N GLN A 114 12.92 -9.31 2.52
CA GLN A 114 13.58 -8.30 3.33
C GLN A 114 12.57 -7.46 4.12
N ARG A 115 12.86 -7.23 5.41
CA ARG A 115 12.06 -6.33 6.26
C ARG A 115 12.55 -4.89 6.13
N LEU A 116 11.60 -3.98 6.02
CA LEU A 116 11.84 -2.53 5.89
C LEU A 116 10.94 -1.77 6.84
N LYS A 117 11.47 -0.69 7.44
CA LYS A 117 10.67 0.35 8.10
C LYS A 117 10.23 1.37 7.03
N LEU A 118 8.97 1.71 6.98
CA LEU A 118 8.33 2.48 5.92
C LEU A 118 7.36 3.48 6.52
N LEU A 119 7.19 4.63 5.88
CA LEU A 119 6.17 5.61 6.23
C LEU A 119 4.95 5.41 5.33
N ILE A 120 3.75 5.38 5.91
CA ILE A 120 2.51 5.46 5.14
C ILE A 120 2.34 6.91 4.67
N VAL A 121 2.31 7.12 3.36
CA VAL A 121 2.19 8.47 2.78
C VAL A 121 0.84 8.74 2.17
N ASP A 122 0.11 7.69 1.80
CA ASP A 122 -1.22 7.80 1.20
C ASP A 122 -1.98 6.48 1.33
N VAL A 123 -3.30 6.59 1.42
CA VAL A 123 -4.21 5.45 1.32
C VAL A 123 -5.28 5.80 0.29
N ARG A 124 -5.32 5.06 -0.82
CA ARG A 124 -6.22 5.34 -1.93
C ARG A 124 -7.65 5.00 -1.57
N ASP A 125 -8.54 5.99 -1.69
CA ASP A 125 -9.97 5.79 -1.53
C ASP A 125 -10.52 4.95 -2.69
N PRO A 126 -11.13 3.77 -2.42
CA PRO A 126 -11.73 2.94 -3.46
C PRO A 126 -12.91 3.63 -4.17
N ASN A 127 -13.56 4.61 -3.53
CA ASN A 127 -14.72 5.34 -4.04
C ASN A 127 -14.36 6.68 -4.70
N ALA A 128 -13.08 7.05 -4.76
CA ALA A 128 -12.68 8.31 -5.38
C ALA A 128 -13.07 8.35 -6.87
N GLU A 129 -13.71 9.43 -7.30
CA GLU A 129 -14.16 9.67 -8.67
C GLU A 129 -13.01 9.97 -9.67
N THR A 130 -11.78 9.79 -9.26
CA THR A 130 -10.63 10.00 -10.16
C THR A 130 -10.60 8.95 -11.27
N PRO A 131 -10.36 9.36 -12.53
CA PRO A 131 -10.18 8.42 -13.63
C PRO A 131 -9.06 7.44 -13.28
N LYS A 132 -9.44 6.18 -12.99
CA LYS A 132 -8.47 5.14 -12.64
C LYS A 132 -7.61 4.85 -13.87
N ALA A 133 -6.31 5.11 -13.77
CA ALA A 133 -5.39 4.79 -14.85
C ALA A 133 -5.43 3.28 -15.17
N ARG A 134 -5.17 2.93 -16.44
CA ARG A 134 -5.21 1.53 -16.89
C ARG A 134 -4.25 0.69 -16.04
N GLY A 135 -4.76 -0.28 -15.25
CA GLY A 135 -3.97 -1.13 -14.35
C GLY A 135 -3.99 -0.71 -12.87
N GLU A 136 -4.61 0.41 -12.51
CA GLU A 136 -4.68 0.89 -11.12
C GLU A 136 -5.51 -0.02 -10.20
N HIS A 137 -6.43 -0.78 -10.78
CA HIS A 137 -7.24 -1.80 -10.05
C HIS A 137 -6.43 -2.98 -9.49
N THR A 138 -5.19 -3.16 -9.94
CA THR A 138 -4.30 -4.24 -9.48
C THR A 138 -3.27 -3.77 -8.46
N ARG A 139 -3.17 -2.45 -8.22
CA ARG A 139 -2.21 -1.87 -7.26
C ARG A 139 -2.76 -1.90 -5.84
N PRO A 140 -1.90 -2.10 -4.82
CA PRO A 140 -2.28 -1.97 -3.41
C PRO A 140 -2.87 -0.59 -3.09
N SER A 141 -3.82 -0.54 -2.14
CA SER A 141 -4.45 0.72 -1.73
C SER A 141 -3.52 1.60 -0.88
N ILE A 142 -2.63 0.99 -0.10
CA ILE A 142 -1.69 1.70 0.78
C ILE A 142 -0.44 2.05 -0.01
N VAL A 143 -0.03 3.32 0.06
CA VAL A 143 1.22 3.81 -0.52
C VAL A 143 2.19 4.13 0.61
N VAL A 144 3.39 3.58 0.50
CA VAL A 144 4.45 3.78 1.50
C VAL A 144 5.69 4.40 0.88
N SER A 145 6.49 5.07 1.69
CA SER A 145 7.70 5.76 1.25
C SER A 145 8.90 5.44 2.13
N ARG A 146 10.09 5.45 1.50
CA ARG A 146 11.40 5.42 2.14
C ARG A 146 12.15 6.74 2.00
N THR A 147 11.67 7.63 1.13
CA THR A 147 12.33 8.91 0.80
C THR A 147 11.72 10.09 1.54
N HIS A 148 10.51 9.96 2.08
CA HIS A 148 9.81 11.04 2.75
C HIS A 148 10.57 11.52 4.00
N PRO A 149 10.71 12.85 4.24
CA PRO A 149 11.43 13.38 5.41
C PRO A 149 10.87 12.91 6.75
N ASP A 150 9.55 12.75 6.84
CA ASP A 150 8.91 12.33 8.09
C ASP A 150 9.23 10.89 8.49
N LEU A 151 9.79 10.07 7.60
CA LEU A 151 10.35 8.78 7.99
C LEU A 151 11.42 8.93 9.07
N ILE A 152 12.33 9.91 8.93
CA ILE A 152 13.35 10.19 9.95
C ILE A 152 12.70 10.67 11.23
N ARG A 153 11.73 11.60 11.14
CA ARG A 153 11.01 12.13 12.30
C ARG A 153 10.40 10.99 13.12
N ARG A 154 9.67 10.09 12.48
CA ARG A 154 9.04 8.94 13.14
C ARG A 154 10.06 7.96 13.75
N LEU A 155 11.19 7.77 13.09
CA LEU A 155 12.27 6.94 13.66
C LEU A 155 12.85 7.56 14.94
N PHE A 156 13.07 8.88 14.95
CA PHE A 156 13.52 9.58 16.16
C PHE A 156 12.47 9.55 17.27
N GLU A 157 11.19 9.72 16.98
CA GLU A 157 10.11 9.62 17.96
C GLU A 157 10.07 8.25 18.67
N ILE A 158 10.46 7.17 17.99
CA ILE A 158 10.52 5.82 18.58
C ILE A 158 11.80 5.64 19.43
N GLU A 159 12.94 6.15 18.95
CA GLU A 159 14.24 5.88 19.58
C GLU A 159 14.59 6.91 20.68
N VAL A 160 13.94 8.07 20.70
CA VAL A 160 14.22 9.19 21.60
C VAL A 160 12.97 9.55 22.40
N PRO A 161 12.83 9.06 23.64
CA PRO A 161 11.68 9.33 24.49
C PRO A 161 11.43 10.83 24.69
N GLU A 162 12.48 11.65 24.78
CA GLU A 162 12.38 13.09 24.97
C GLU A 162 11.70 13.81 23.78
N ILE A 163 11.76 13.22 22.58
CA ILE A 163 10.99 13.71 21.41
C ILE A 163 9.55 13.25 21.52
N TYR A 164 9.32 12.00 21.89
CA TYR A 164 7.97 11.46 22.08
C TYR A 164 7.19 12.24 23.15
N ASP A 165 7.84 12.57 24.26
CA ASP A 165 7.26 13.33 25.37
C ASP A 165 7.14 14.84 25.05
N GLY A 166 7.66 15.30 23.90
CA GLY A 166 7.60 16.69 23.46
C GLY A 166 8.58 17.62 24.18
N LEU A 167 9.56 17.11 24.93
CA LEU A 167 10.61 17.88 25.59
C LEU A 167 11.67 18.38 24.60
N VAL A 168 11.95 17.55 23.58
CA VAL A 168 12.81 17.90 22.45
C VAL A 168 11.96 17.94 21.19
N GLU A 169 12.14 18.97 20.37
CA GLU A 169 11.40 19.21 19.14
C GLU A 169 12.32 19.19 17.93
N ILE A 170 11.94 18.49 16.88
CA ILE A 170 12.61 18.55 15.58
C ILE A 170 12.12 19.78 14.84
N LYS A 171 12.97 20.78 14.67
CA LYS A 171 12.65 22.07 14.02
C LYS A 171 12.70 21.97 12.50
N SER A 172 13.69 21.28 11.95
CA SER A 172 13.82 21.12 10.50
C SER A 172 14.58 19.84 10.15
N ILE A 173 14.30 19.34 8.96
CA ILE A 173 14.96 18.16 8.39
C ILE A 173 15.37 18.51 6.95
N ALA A 174 16.67 18.41 6.67
CA ALA A 174 17.23 18.46 5.32
C ALA A 174 17.75 17.07 4.97
N ARG A 175 17.14 16.41 3.96
CA ARG A 175 17.38 15.01 3.66
C ARG A 175 17.73 14.77 2.19
N GLU A 176 18.83 14.05 1.99
CA GLU A 176 19.18 13.39 0.73
C GLU A 176 19.05 11.87 0.96
N PRO A 177 17.92 11.26 0.55
CA PRO A 177 17.60 9.87 0.89
C PRO A 177 18.69 8.89 0.44
N GLY A 178 19.17 8.07 1.39
CA GLY A 178 20.24 7.10 1.16
C GLY A 178 21.65 7.64 1.23
N GLU A 179 21.84 8.94 1.37
CA GLU A 179 23.15 9.60 1.43
C GLU A 179 23.38 10.19 2.82
N ARG A 180 22.70 11.30 3.11
CA ARG A 180 22.91 12.07 4.34
C ARG A 180 21.67 12.88 4.71
N SER A 181 21.42 12.96 6.00
CA SER A 181 20.40 13.84 6.58
C SER A 181 20.97 14.71 7.68
N LYS A 182 20.46 15.95 7.76
CA LYS A 182 20.71 16.86 8.87
C LYS A 182 19.40 17.19 9.56
N ILE A 183 19.40 17.14 10.88
CA ILE A 183 18.23 17.37 11.70
C ILE A 183 18.56 18.45 12.71
N ALA A 184 17.80 19.55 12.67
CA ALA A 184 17.89 20.60 13.68
C ALA A 184 16.88 20.31 14.79
N VAL A 185 17.38 20.28 16.03
CA VAL A 185 16.59 20.01 17.24
C VAL A 185 16.67 21.14 18.23
N ALA A 186 15.63 21.32 19.03
CA ALA A 186 15.61 22.29 20.10
C ALA A 186 14.94 21.70 21.34
N SER A 187 15.41 22.05 22.52
CA SER A 187 14.78 21.68 23.77
C SER A 187 13.80 22.76 24.23
N ARG A 188 12.70 22.32 24.83
CA ARG A 188 11.77 23.19 25.57
C ARG A 188 12.22 23.39 27.03
N GLU A 189 13.07 22.49 27.51
CA GLU A 189 13.61 22.53 28.86
C GLU A 189 15.03 23.16 28.90
N PRO A 190 15.29 24.20 29.73
CA PRO A 190 16.57 24.91 29.74
C PRO A 190 17.77 24.04 30.07
N ASN A 191 17.57 22.95 30.83
CA ASN A 191 18.65 22.08 31.33
C ASN A 191 18.80 20.79 30.51
N LEU A 192 18.07 20.63 29.41
CA LEU A 192 18.12 19.45 28.56
C LEU A 192 18.92 19.76 27.30
N ASP A 193 20.02 19.04 27.09
CA ASP A 193 20.75 19.07 25.82
C ASP A 193 19.99 18.29 24.75
N PRO A 194 19.39 18.97 23.74
CA PRO A 194 18.59 18.30 22.73
C PRO A 194 19.41 17.41 21.79
N VAL A 195 20.66 17.80 21.52
CA VAL A 195 21.56 17.02 20.65
C VAL A 195 22.02 15.76 21.38
N GLY A 196 22.44 15.91 22.66
CA GLY A 196 22.83 14.78 23.50
C GLY A 196 21.70 13.76 23.67
N ALA A 197 20.45 14.22 23.86
CA ALA A 197 19.27 13.36 23.96
C ALA A 197 19.04 12.53 22.68
N CYS A 198 19.14 13.16 21.52
CA CYS A 198 18.97 12.49 20.22
C CYS A 198 20.11 11.52 19.88
N VAL A 199 21.35 11.89 20.20
CA VAL A 199 22.54 11.05 19.95
C VAL A 199 22.54 9.83 20.87
N GLY A 200 22.22 10.06 22.15
CA GLY A 200 22.19 9.04 23.19
C GLY A 200 23.57 8.57 23.63
N PRO A 201 23.63 7.71 24.67
CA PRO A 201 24.90 7.21 25.21
C PRO A 201 25.75 6.51 24.13
N LYS A 202 26.97 7.00 23.91
CA LYS A 202 27.90 6.48 22.87
C LYS A 202 27.27 6.41 21.45
N GLY A 203 26.29 7.28 21.15
CA GLY A 203 25.64 7.33 19.87
C GLY A 203 24.64 6.17 19.62
N SER A 204 24.15 5.52 20.67
CA SER A 204 23.28 4.36 20.54
C SER A 204 21.96 4.68 19.82
N ARG A 205 21.29 5.80 20.19
CA ARG A 205 19.98 6.16 19.61
C ARG A 205 20.09 6.55 18.14
N VAL A 206 21.02 7.45 17.80
CA VAL A 206 21.23 7.84 16.40
C VAL A 206 21.65 6.65 15.54
N ARG A 207 22.38 5.67 16.10
CA ARG A 207 22.76 4.45 15.40
C ARG A 207 21.54 3.59 15.02
N MET A 208 20.55 3.46 15.92
CA MET A 208 19.30 2.74 15.64
C MET A 208 18.49 3.42 14.53
N VAL A 209 18.49 4.76 14.51
CA VAL A 209 17.87 5.51 13.41
C VAL A 209 18.60 5.27 12.08
N VAL A 210 19.93 5.34 12.08
CA VAL A 210 20.78 5.08 10.90
C VAL A 210 20.56 3.65 10.38
N GLU A 211 20.43 2.66 11.27
CA GLU A 211 20.10 1.28 10.89
C GLU A 211 18.72 1.19 10.27
N GLY A 212 17.72 1.86 10.84
CA GLY A 212 16.37 1.97 10.28
C GLY A 212 16.34 2.60 8.88
N LEU A 213 17.28 3.52 8.61
CA LEU A 213 17.48 4.19 7.32
C LEU A 213 18.47 3.45 6.40
N ARG A 214 18.95 2.26 6.79
CA ARG A 214 19.86 1.42 6.01
C ARG A 214 21.19 2.13 5.69
N ASN A 215 21.84 2.65 6.73
CA ASN A 215 23.13 3.31 6.71
C ASN A 215 23.15 4.71 6.04
N GLU A 216 22.01 5.38 5.92
CA GLU A 216 21.96 6.81 5.62
C GLU A 216 22.60 7.57 6.81
N ARG A 217 23.55 8.47 6.54
CA ARG A 217 24.21 9.24 7.59
C ARG A 217 23.25 10.28 8.17
N VAL A 218 23.22 10.38 9.49
CA VAL A 218 22.37 11.34 10.19
C VAL A 218 23.20 12.22 11.11
N ASP A 219 23.19 13.52 10.86
CA ASP A 219 23.80 14.53 11.70
C ASP A 219 22.71 15.29 12.48
N VAL A 220 22.86 15.39 13.79
CA VAL A 220 21.98 16.15 14.68
C VAL A 220 22.66 17.45 15.07
N ILE A 221 21.98 18.58 14.88
CA ILE A 221 22.46 19.92 15.14
C ILE A 221 21.47 20.73 15.97
#